data_159027218d250fdfbef2a193f7c89869
#
_entry.id   159027218d250fdfbef2a193f7c89869
#
_cell.length_a   1.000
_cell.length_b   1.000
_cell.length_c   1.000
_cell.angle_alpha   90.00
_cell.angle_beta   90.00
_cell.angle_gamma   90.00
#
_symmetry.space_group_name_H-M   'P 1'
#
loop_
_entity.id
_entity.type
_entity.pdbx_description
1 polymer ?
#
loop_
_entity_poly.entity_id
_entity_poly.type
_entity_poly.pdbx_seq_one_letter_code
_entity_poly.pdbx_strand_id
1 'polypeptide(L)'
;MTFKNSIQARLVRNFILIILISVLAFEALLVYFTRFYFYNNIESILTNQIKTASDFYTRYFSDVPLDVNIMDNADLFWKQTTGQVQIVGNNGEVLLDSQGLESGEYVSGNDFKLAQQGKKGVWVGRLNNGSEQIMIVSYPLKSDTEQVGVVRFITSLKDVDKIIFNISMIFIIIGIVVILVAGTISIALAHSIIHPLKNVTGAAELMAEGNLDVKINKSRNDEIGKLSDTLNYMASEIQKRERIKNDFISTVSHELRTPLTSIKGWANTIIDDDYSDREILSDGLNIIVKESDRLTDMVEELLDFSRIVSGNVELKKEKTDVCLIIQHIEKQMSDRAKKEKISFSVRCEKMPYVELDRNRITQLLINLLGNAFNFTPQNGKIALSSFLENENIVLRVEDTGCGIGPEELPLVTEKFYKGNSSNSHTGLGLSICDEIVKLHNGSLNIESELDKGTIVTVRIPFGG
;
A
#
# COMPACT_ATOMS: atom_id res chain seq x y z
N MET A 1 24.63 -8.81 -0.28
CA MET A 1 24.02 -8.42 -1.58
C MET A 1 24.73 -7.19 -2.11
N THR A 2 25.36 -7.30 -3.25
CA THR A 2 26.12 -6.22 -3.89
C THR A 2 25.20 -5.06 -4.22
N PHE A 3 25.61 -3.83 -3.91
CA PHE A 3 24.91 -2.56 -4.15
C PHE A 3 24.32 -2.41 -5.58
N LYS A 4 24.84 -3.16 -6.54
CA LYS A 4 24.44 -3.12 -7.97
C LYS A 4 23.00 -3.57 -8.26
N ASN A 5 22.36 -4.38 -7.43
CA ASN A 5 21.04 -4.97 -7.68
C ASN A 5 19.94 -4.48 -6.72
N SER A 6 20.21 -3.48 -5.88
CA SER A 6 19.18 -2.96 -4.99
C SER A 6 18.14 -2.15 -5.78
N ILE A 7 16.88 -2.24 -5.37
CA ILE A 7 15.77 -1.43 -5.92
C ILE A 7 16.14 0.06 -5.89
N GLN A 8 16.80 0.50 -4.82
CA GLN A 8 17.30 1.86 -4.66
C GLN A 8 18.25 2.28 -5.80
N ALA A 9 19.30 1.46 -6.05
CA ALA A 9 20.27 1.76 -7.10
C ALA A 9 19.64 1.77 -8.50
N ARG A 10 18.68 0.87 -8.75
CA ARG A 10 17.94 0.81 -10.01
C ARG A 10 17.05 2.04 -10.21
N LEU A 11 16.36 2.46 -9.17
CA LEU A 11 15.46 3.61 -9.19
C LEU A 11 16.24 4.91 -9.42
N VAL A 12 17.31 5.15 -8.66
CA VAL A 12 18.19 6.31 -8.81
C VAL A 12 18.81 6.33 -10.21
N ARG A 13 19.35 5.21 -10.70
CA ARG A 13 19.93 5.13 -12.05
C ARG A 13 18.91 5.44 -13.14
N ASN A 14 17.71 4.92 -13.06
CA ASN A 14 16.67 5.17 -14.06
C ASN A 14 16.22 6.64 -14.06
N PHE A 15 16.05 7.26 -12.90
CA PHE A 15 15.71 8.67 -12.81
C PHE A 15 16.83 9.57 -13.38
N ILE A 16 18.10 9.30 -13.00
CA ILE A 16 19.23 10.05 -13.54
C ILE A 16 19.31 9.91 -15.06
N LEU A 17 19.09 8.71 -15.60
CA LEU A 17 19.13 8.46 -17.04
C LEU A 17 18.03 9.23 -17.79
N ILE A 18 16.80 9.22 -17.27
CA ILE A 18 15.70 9.98 -17.88
C ILE A 18 16.02 11.48 -17.88
N ILE A 19 16.50 12.03 -16.76
CA ILE A 19 16.86 13.44 -16.64
C ILE A 19 17.99 13.79 -17.59
N LEU A 20 19.02 12.96 -17.66
CA LEU A 20 20.16 13.16 -18.57
C LEU A 20 19.71 13.24 -20.03
N ILE A 21 18.89 12.28 -20.49
CA ILE A 21 18.36 12.27 -21.85
C ILE A 21 17.52 13.53 -22.11
N SER A 22 16.65 13.88 -21.16
CA SER A 22 15.78 15.06 -21.31
C SER A 22 16.57 16.35 -21.38
N VAL A 23 17.59 16.53 -20.54
CA VAL A 23 18.45 17.71 -20.53
C VAL A 23 19.24 17.81 -21.87
N LEU A 24 19.88 16.71 -22.29
CA LEU A 24 20.63 16.68 -23.55
C LEU A 24 19.75 16.99 -24.77
N ALA A 25 18.54 16.43 -24.83
CA ALA A 25 17.60 16.72 -25.90
C ALA A 25 17.17 18.19 -25.92
N PHE A 26 16.88 18.73 -24.73
CA PHE A 26 16.50 20.15 -24.61
C PHE A 26 17.62 21.09 -24.94
N GLU A 27 18.86 20.82 -24.50
CA GLU A 27 20.06 21.63 -24.85
C GLU A 27 20.33 21.60 -26.35
N ALA A 28 20.28 20.43 -26.99
CA ALA A 28 20.46 20.33 -28.43
C ALA A 28 19.42 21.17 -29.19
N LEU A 29 18.19 21.18 -28.73
CA LEU A 29 17.11 21.99 -29.31
C LEU A 29 17.34 23.49 -29.08
N LEU A 30 17.77 23.90 -27.90
CA LEU A 30 18.10 25.31 -27.60
C LEU A 30 19.25 25.81 -28.46
N VAL A 31 20.33 25.03 -28.59
CA VAL A 31 21.48 25.40 -29.45
C VAL A 31 21.05 25.51 -30.91
N TYR A 32 20.24 24.58 -31.40
CA TYR A 32 19.68 24.61 -32.75
C TYR A 32 18.85 25.89 -32.99
N PHE A 33 17.89 26.19 -32.09
CA PHE A 33 17.07 27.41 -32.24
C PHE A 33 17.86 28.68 -32.10
N THR A 34 18.84 28.74 -31.21
CA THR A 34 19.73 29.90 -31.06
C THR A 34 20.49 30.16 -32.37
N ARG A 35 21.11 29.10 -32.93
CA ARG A 35 21.81 29.20 -34.21
C ARG A 35 20.88 29.62 -35.33
N PHE A 36 19.72 29.02 -35.47
CA PHE A 36 18.70 29.34 -36.45
C PHE A 36 18.28 30.81 -36.35
N TYR A 37 18.01 31.30 -35.13
CA TYR A 37 17.61 32.68 -34.91
C TYR A 37 18.69 33.69 -35.31
N PHE A 38 19.93 33.49 -34.87
CA PHE A 38 21.01 34.43 -35.19
C PHE A 38 21.34 34.46 -36.70
N TYR A 39 21.39 33.30 -37.34
CA TYR A 39 21.66 33.20 -38.77
C TYR A 39 20.55 33.86 -39.59
N ASN A 40 19.30 33.60 -39.29
CA ASN A 40 18.16 34.25 -39.96
C ASN A 40 18.15 35.78 -39.74
N ASN A 41 18.54 36.23 -38.57
CA ASN A 41 18.59 37.63 -38.25
C ASN A 41 19.67 38.35 -39.10
N ILE A 42 20.88 37.78 -39.19
CA ILE A 42 21.95 38.32 -40.07
C ILE A 42 21.50 38.30 -41.53
N GLU A 43 20.95 37.23 -42.01
CA GLU A 43 20.39 37.13 -43.38
C GLU A 43 19.36 38.24 -43.64
N SER A 44 18.45 38.46 -42.70
CA SER A 44 17.42 39.51 -42.83
C SER A 44 18.03 40.92 -42.89
N ILE A 45 19.00 41.19 -42.00
CA ILE A 45 19.72 42.47 -41.97
C ILE A 45 20.42 42.71 -43.32
N LEU A 46 21.22 41.74 -43.77
CA LEU A 46 21.94 41.85 -45.06
C LEU A 46 20.99 42.00 -46.25
N THR A 47 19.86 41.25 -46.23
CA THR A 47 18.82 41.32 -47.27
C THR A 47 18.22 42.73 -47.37
N ASN A 48 17.88 43.31 -46.22
CA ASN A 48 17.32 44.65 -46.18
C ASN A 48 18.35 45.73 -46.69
N GLN A 49 19.61 45.61 -46.24
CA GLN A 49 20.68 46.50 -46.66
C GLN A 49 20.95 46.41 -48.17
N ILE A 50 21.10 45.17 -48.69
CA ILE A 50 21.42 44.95 -50.12
C ILE A 50 20.26 45.36 -51.03
N LYS A 51 19.00 45.13 -50.58
CA LYS A 51 17.82 45.59 -51.29
C LYS A 51 17.77 47.11 -51.37
N THR A 52 18.02 47.81 -50.24
CA THR A 52 18.08 49.26 -50.19
C THR A 52 19.15 49.76 -51.12
N ALA A 53 20.35 49.15 -51.15
CA ALA A 53 21.45 49.55 -52.08
C ALA A 53 21.06 49.30 -53.52
N SER A 54 20.42 48.20 -53.87
CA SER A 54 19.95 47.89 -55.23
C SER A 54 18.84 48.86 -55.68
N ASP A 55 17.84 49.11 -54.83
CA ASP A 55 16.73 50.04 -55.11
C ASP A 55 17.26 51.49 -55.31
N PHE A 56 18.26 51.85 -54.50
CA PHE A 56 18.92 53.16 -54.66
C PHE A 56 19.68 53.28 -56.00
N TYR A 57 20.42 52.23 -56.38
CA TYR A 57 21.09 52.17 -57.68
C TYR A 57 20.09 52.31 -58.82
N THR A 58 19.03 51.53 -58.84
CA THR A 58 17.99 51.54 -59.86
C THR A 58 17.32 52.93 -59.99
N ARG A 59 17.15 53.68 -58.89
CA ARG A 59 16.48 54.98 -58.90
C ARG A 59 17.32 56.13 -59.36
N TYR A 60 18.61 56.12 -59.08
CA TYR A 60 19.45 57.29 -59.29
C TYR A 60 20.57 57.10 -60.30
N PHE A 61 20.88 55.86 -60.70
CA PHE A 61 22.05 55.55 -61.50
C PHE A 61 21.79 54.63 -62.70
N SER A 62 20.53 54.41 -63.03
CA SER A 62 20.15 53.48 -64.11
C SER A 62 20.53 53.94 -65.50
N ASP A 63 20.76 55.23 -65.68
CA ASP A 63 21.01 55.82 -67.00
C ASP A 63 22.47 55.73 -67.49
N VAL A 64 23.37 55.19 -66.62
CA VAL A 64 24.79 55.09 -66.94
C VAL A 64 25.24 53.62 -66.95
N PRO A 65 26.11 53.19 -67.91
CA PRO A 65 26.62 51.81 -67.88
C PRO A 65 27.24 51.43 -66.54
N LEU A 66 27.03 50.18 -66.10
CA LEU A 66 27.42 49.68 -64.75
C LEU A 66 28.93 49.87 -64.49
N ASP A 67 29.76 49.56 -65.43
CA ASP A 67 31.26 49.69 -65.39
C ASP A 67 31.76 51.12 -65.16
N VAL A 68 31.14 52.13 -65.76
CA VAL A 68 31.49 53.51 -65.58
C VAL A 68 30.98 54.05 -64.22
N ASN A 69 29.77 53.70 -63.87
CA ASN A 69 29.09 54.20 -62.69
C ASN A 69 29.68 53.65 -61.37
N ILE A 70 30.21 52.46 -61.42
CA ILE A 70 30.81 51.80 -60.25
C ILE A 70 32.09 52.51 -59.81
N MET A 71 32.91 52.99 -60.73
CA MET A 71 34.16 53.65 -60.39
C MET A 71 33.95 54.99 -59.66
N ASP A 72 32.92 55.73 -60.02
CA ASP A 72 32.66 57.06 -59.45
C ASP A 72 31.79 57.04 -58.19
N ASN A 73 31.00 56.00 -58.00
CA ASN A 73 29.94 55.93 -56.95
C ASN A 73 30.01 54.68 -56.06
N ALA A 74 31.12 54.00 -56.00
CA ALA A 74 31.36 52.83 -55.21
C ALA A 74 30.97 52.97 -53.70
N ASP A 75 31.19 54.19 -53.17
CA ASP A 75 30.86 54.54 -51.78
C ASP A 75 29.38 54.31 -51.38
N LEU A 76 28.49 54.35 -52.35
CA LEU A 76 27.05 54.15 -52.10
C LEU A 76 26.71 52.75 -51.60
N PHE A 77 27.43 51.78 -52.13
CA PHE A 77 27.20 50.36 -51.69
C PHE A 77 27.92 50.07 -50.37
N TRP A 78 29.11 50.76 -50.16
CA TRP A 78 29.90 50.46 -48.94
C TRP A 78 29.36 51.10 -47.68
N LYS A 79 28.67 52.25 -47.79
CA LYS A 79 28.03 52.88 -46.62
C LYS A 79 26.86 52.16 -46.07
N GLN A 80 26.32 51.16 -46.79
CA GLN A 80 25.14 50.41 -46.40
C GLN A 80 25.47 49.21 -45.56
N THR A 81 26.72 48.71 -45.53
CA THR A 81 27.11 47.51 -44.77
C THR A 81 28.54 47.63 -44.22
N THR A 82 28.83 46.98 -43.15
CA THR A 82 30.15 46.76 -42.55
C THR A 82 30.88 45.55 -43.16
N GLY A 83 30.21 44.79 -44.01
CA GLY A 83 30.77 43.63 -44.69
C GLY A 83 31.48 43.97 -46.00
N GLN A 84 32.07 42.98 -46.65
CA GLN A 84 32.62 43.06 -47.96
C GLN A 84 31.49 43.19 -48.99
N VAL A 85 31.66 44.09 -49.96
CA VAL A 85 30.73 44.30 -51.08
C VAL A 85 31.39 43.90 -52.36
N GLN A 86 30.74 43.08 -53.16
CA GLN A 86 31.14 42.77 -54.54
C GLN A 86 30.02 43.13 -55.48
N ILE A 87 30.42 43.76 -56.64
CA ILE A 87 29.53 43.95 -57.74
C ILE A 87 30.03 43.07 -58.90
N VAL A 88 29.09 42.22 -59.39
CA VAL A 88 29.41 41.20 -60.38
C VAL A 88 28.56 41.44 -61.62
N GLY A 89 29.20 41.43 -62.77
CA GLY A 89 28.53 41.54 -64.06
C GLY A 89 27.65 40.27 -64.37
N ASN A 90 26.79 40.43 -65.38
CA ASN A 90 25.93 39.30 -65.82
C ASN A 90 26.71 38.06 -66.33
N ASN A 91 28.00 38.29 -66.78
CA ASN A 91 28.90 37.21 -67.19
C ASN A 91 29.55 36.44 -66.00
N GLY A 92 29.35 36.95 -64.79
CA GLY A 92 29.96 36.39 -63.56
C GLY A 92 31.30 37.03 -63.20
N GLU A 93 31.80 37.99 -63.93
CA GLU A 93 33.03 38.69 -63.66
C GLU A 93 32.85 39.72 -62.53
N VAL A 94 33.76 39.70 -61.53
CA VAL A 94 33.76 40.67 -60.44
C VAL A 94 34.26 42.03 -60.99
N LEU A 95 33.33 42.95 -61.04
CA LEU A 95 33.60 44.30 -61.54
C LEU A 95 34.17 45.21 -60.45
N LEU A 96 33.76 45.00 -59.21
CA LEU A 96 34.23 45.77 -58.06
C LEU A 96 34.22 44.91 -56.81
N ASP A 97 35.25 45.03 -55.98
CA ASP A 97 35.33 44.44 -54.63
C ASP A 97 35.82 45.50 -53.64
N SER A 98 35.09 45.69 -52.55
CA SER A 98 35.41 46.65 -51.48
C SER A 98 36.72 46.37 -50.75
N GLN A 99 37.23 45.09 -50.82
CA GLN A 99 38.52 44.72 -50.23
C GLN A 99 39.69 44.72 -51.19
N GLY A 100 39.48 45.20 -52.43
CA GLY A 100 40.55 45.39 -53.41
C GLY A 100 41.06 44.11 -54.06
N LEU A 101 40.25 43.06 -54.13
CA LEU A 101 40.55 41.88 -54.93
C LEU A 101 40.62 42.26 -56.44
N GLU A 102 41.60 41.69 -57.15
CA GLU A 102 41.80 41.99 -58.54
C GLU A 102 40.52 41.76 -59.36
N SER A 103 40.16 42.81 -60.17
CA SER A 103 39.11 42.67 -61.16
C SER A 103 39.47 41.57 -62.15
N GLY A 104 38.56 40.58 -62.33
CA GLY A 104 38.75 39.45 -63.24
C GLY A 104 38.54 38.07 -62.62
N GLU A 105 38.26 37.98 -61.35
CA GLU A 105 37.75 36.72 -60.77
C GLU A 105 36.30 36.46 -61.20
N TYR A 106 35.99 35.16 -61.45
CA TYR A 106 34.64 34.71 -61.82
C TYR A 106 33.94 34.07 -60.69
N VAL A 107 32.71 34.49 -60.46
CA VAL A 107 31.82 33.95 -59.46
C VAL A 107 30.78 32.96 -60.08
N SER A 108 30.69 31.77 -59.57
CA SER A 108 29.77 30.72 -60.07
C SER A 108 28.88 30.07 -58.99
N GLY A 109 28.82 30.70 -57.82
CA GLY A 109 28.05 30.18 -56.65
C GLY A 109 26.54 30.09 -56.88
N ASN A 110 25.84 29.25 -56.12
CA ASN A 110 24.38 29.11 -56.22
C ASN A 110 23.63 30.41 -55.84
N ASP A 111 24.19 31.19 -54.93
CA ASP A 111 23.69 32.52 -54.56
C ASP A 111 23.69 33.49 -55.77
N PHE A 112 24.77 33.50 -56.55
CA PHE A 112 24.88 34.27 -57.74
C PHE A 112 23.89 33.84 -58.84
N LYS A 113 23.78 32.52 -59.09
CA LYS A 113 22.83 31.98 -60.08
C LYS A 113 21.38 32.34 -59.78
N LEU A 114 20.99 32.31 -58.49
CA LEU A 114 19.67 32.75 -58.05
C LEU A 114 19.47 34.26 -58.29
N ALA A 115 20.50 35.09 -58.01
CA ALA A 115 20.44 36.49 -58.23
C ALA A 115 20.40 36.86 -59.74
N GLN A 116 21.06 36.09 -60.60
CA GLN A 116 20.93 36.21 -62.06
C GLN A 116 19.50 35.94 -62.58
N GLN A 117 18.74 35.10 -61.86
CA GLN A 117 17.33 34.81 -62.18
C GLN A 117 16.36 35.86 -61.61
N GLY A 118 16.87 36.98 -61.09
CA GLY A 118 16.09 38.04 -60.49
C GLY A 118 15.60 37.75 -59.07
N LYS A 119 16.09 36.68 -58.40
CA LYS A 119 15.74 36.27 -57.04
C LYS A 119 16.89 36.57 -56.06
N LYS A 120 16.55 36.67 -54.79
CA LYS A 120 17.54 36.69 -53.72
C LYS A 120 18.30 35.36 -53.66
N GLY A 121 19.64 35.39 -53.65
CA GLY A 121 20.48 34.22 -53.37
C GLY A 121 21.16 34.37 -52.03
N VAL A 122 21.24 33.26 -51.27
CA VAL A 122 21.93 33.20 -49.97
C VAL A 122 22.84 31.98 -49.99
N TRP A 123 24.06 32.17 -49.51
CA TRP A 123 25.02 31.09 -49.32
C TRP A 123 25.71 31.23 -47.96
N VAL A 124 25.84 30.13 -47.23
CA VAL A 124 26.58 30.09 -45.96
C VAL A 124 27.58 28.95 -46.05
N GLY A 125 28.85 29.29 -45.83
CA GLY A 125 29.90 28.30 -45.92
C GLY A 125 31.29 28.90 -45.62
N ARG A 126 32.33 28.16 -45.99
CA ARG A 126 33.73 28.63 -45.89
C ARG A 126 34.29 28.81 -47.31
N LEU A 127 34.97 29.92 -47.54
CA LEU A 127 35.74 30.07 -48.76
C LEU A 127 36.98 29.16 -48.75
N ASN A 128 37.45 28.76 -49.92
CA ASN A 128 38.49 27.74 -50.16
C ASN A 128 39.80 27.89 -49.36
N ASN A 129 40.10 29.07 -48.82
CA ASN A 129 41.31 29.32 -48.01
C ASN A 129 41.04 29.97 -46.66
N GLY A 130 39.76 30.10 -46.24
CA GLY A 130 39.41 30.79 -45.01
C GLY A 130 39.00 29.82 -43.91
N SER A 131 39.48 30.05 -42.67
CA SER A 131 39.03 29.31 -41.47
C SER A 131 37.66 29.74 -40.95
N GLU A 132 37.14 30.86 -41.40
CA GLU A 132 35.94 31.53 -40.90
C GLU A 132 34.72 31.15 -41.74
N GLN A 133 33.58 30.96 -41.10
CA GLN A 133 32.28 30.88 -41.79
C GLN A 133 31.86 32.28 -42.23
N ILE A 134 31.36 32.38 -43.45
CA ILE A 134 30.81 33.61 -44.01
C ILE A 134 29.39 33.37 -44.48
N MET A 135 28.62 34.46 -44.52
CA MET A 135 27.33 34.52 -45.18
C MET A 135 27.43 35.46 -46.37
N ILE A 136 26.93 35.02 -47.52
CA ILE A 136 26.84 35.79 -48.74
C ILE A 136 25.36 35.96 -49.07
N VAL A 137 24.93 37.21 -49.24
CA VAL A 137 23.61 37.54 -49.75
C VAL A 137 23.80 38.25 -51.11
N SER A 138 23.18 37.68 -52.14
CA SER A 138 23.26 38.15 -53.50
C SER A 138 21.92 38.72 -53.99
N TYR A 139 21.90 39.89 -54.62
CA TYR A 139 20.67 40.52 -55.04
C TYR A 139 20.87 41.15 -56.47
N PRO A 140 19.84 41.06 -57.38
CA PRO A 140 19.96 41.60 -58.73
C PRO A 140 20.07 43.11 -58.69
N LEU A 141 20.97 43.68 -59.54
CA LEU A 141 21.04 45.09 -59.89
C LEU A 141 20.29 45.30 -61.22
N LYS A 142 19.35 46.24 -61.23
CA LYS A 142 18.51 46.54 -62.38
C LYS A 142 18.72 47.96 -62.85
N SER A 143 18.76 48.16 -64.17
CA SER A 143 18.65 49.43 -64.83
C SER A 143 17.34 49.44 -65.59
N ASP A 144 16.40 50.29 -65.16
CA ASP A 144 14.96 50.21 -65.55
C ASP A 144 14.32 48.79 -65.42
N THR A 145 14.21 48.10 -66.55
CA THR A 145 13.63 46.77 -66.60
C THR A 145 14.62 45.62 -66.82
N GLU A 146 15.89 45.99 -67.19
CA GLU A 146 16.92 45.00 -67.51
C GLU A 146 17.84 44.77 -66.32
N GLN A 147 18.23 43.52 -66.09
CA GLN A 147 19.24 43.19 -65.09
C GLN A 147 20.64 43.50 -65.67
N VAL A 148 21.37 44.36 -64.99
CA VAL A 148 22.74 44.81 -65.43
C VAL A 148 23.84 44.07 -64.66
N GLY A 149 23.53 43.49 -63.50
CA GLY A 149 24.50 42.77 -62.69
C GLY A 149 23.91 42.26 -61.41
N VAL A 150 24.77 41.86 -60.48
CA VAL A 150 24.44 41.34 -59.14
C VAL A 150 25.30 42.04 -58.11
N VAL A 151 24.67 42.51 -57.03
CA VAL A 151 25.41 42.98 -55.85
C VAL A 151 25.45 41.83 -54.85
N ARG A 152 26.61 41.65 -54.20
CA ARG A 152 26.83 40.59 -53.17
C ARG A 152 27.38 41.28 -51.93
N PHE A 153 26.71 40.96 -50.78
CA PHE A 153 27.20 41.40 -49.49
C PHE A 153 27.74 40.17 -48.79
N ILE A 154 28.99 40.22 -48.33
CA ILE A 154 29.71 39.10 -47.68
C ILE A 154 30.06 39.53 -46.26
N THR A 155 29.67 38.76 -45.29
CA THR A 155 29.97 39.03 -43.89
C THR A 155 30.55 37.82 -43.18
N SER A 156 31.50 38.04 -42.28
CA SER A 156 32.03 36.98 -41.41
C SER A 156 30.99 36.65 -40.34
N LEU A 157 30.79 35.37 -40.09
CA LEU A 157 29.92 34.85 -39.02
C LEU A 157 30.69 34.58 -37.72
N LYS A 158 32.00 34.91 -37.67
CA LYS A 158 32.87 34.63 -36.51
C LYS A 158 32.33 35.19 -35.20
N ASP A 159 31.90 36.43 -35.18
CA ASP A 159 31.38 37.08 -33.98
C ASP A 159 30.04 36.49 -33.58
N VAL A 160 29.21 36.14 -34.56
CA VAL A 160 27.92 35.46 -34.33
C VAL A 160 28.15 34.08 -33.77
N ASP A 161 29.06 33.30 -34.35
CA ASP A 161 29.41 31.95 -33.84
C ASP A 161 30.00 32.02 -32.43
N LYS A 162 30.79 33.06 -32.11
CA LYS A 162 31.30 33.30 -30.75
C LYS A 162 30.18 33.60 -29.76
N ILE A 163 29.19 34.41 -30.17
CA ILE A 163 28.00 34.68 -29.33
C ILE A 163 27.20 33.38 -29.09
N ILE A 164 26.95 32.61 -30.16
CA ILE A 164 26.26 31.34 -30.09
C ILE A 164 27.01 30.37 -29.16
N PHE A 165 28.34 30.29 -29.28
CA PHE A 165 29.17 29.46 -28.40
C PHE A 165 29.06 29.88 -26.94
N ASN A 166 29.14 31.17 -26.62
CA ASN A 166 29.01 31.67 -25.26
C ASN A 166 27.62 31.35 -24.66
N ILE A 167 26.55 31.56 -25.44
CA ILE A 167 25.18 31.23 -25.02
C ILE A 167 25.05 29.71 -24.79
N SER A 168 25.62 28.90 -25.69
CA SER A 168 25.61 27.45 -25.57
C SER A 168 26.36 26.98 -24.33
N MET A 169 27.47 27.59 -23.97
CA MET A 169 28.20 27.30 -22.72
C MET A 169 27.37 27.59 -21.47
N ILE A 170 26.59 28.68 -21.50
CA ILE A 170 25.67 29.00 -20.39
C ILE A 170 24.61 27.89 -20.25
N PHE A 171 24.03 27.45 -21.37
CA PHE A 171 23.04 26.36 -21.34
C PHE A 171 23.65 25.06 -20.79
N ILE A 172 24.85 24.67 -21.21
CA ILE A 172 25.57 23.49 -20.69
C ILE A 172 25.80 23.59 -19.18
N ILE A 173 26.19 24.76 -18.68
CA ILE A 173 26.40 24.98 -17.25
C ILE A 173 25.06 24.81 -16.49
N ILE A 174 23.98 25.40 -17.02
CA ILE A 174 22.63 25.23 -16.43
C ILE A 174 22.22 23.75 -16.43
N GLY A 175 22.44 23.06 -17.55
CA GLY A 175 22.14 21.62 -17.64
C GLY A 175 22.89 20.77 -16.61
N ILE A 176 24.17 21.05 -16.41
CA ILE A 176 24.98 20.39 -15.36
C ILE A 176 24.39 20.64 -13.97
N VAL A 177 24.02 21.89 -13.67
CA VAL A 177 23.39 22.23 -12.37
C VAL A 177 22.07 21.49 -12.18
N VAL A 178 21.23 21.43 -13.21
CA VAL A 178 19.94 20.70 -13.18
C VAL A 178 20.18 19.21 -12.90
N ILE A 179 21.16 18.58 -13.57
CA ILE A 179 21.49 17.16 -13.34
C ILE A 179 21.97 16.93 -11.92
N LEU A 180 22.81 17.79 -11.36
CA LEU A 180 23.30 17.68 -9.98
C LEU A 180 22.17 17.82 -8.96
N VAL A 181 21.32 18.83 -9.11
CA VAL A 181 20.16 19.05 -8.23
C VAL A 181 19.19 17.87 -8.31
N ALA A 182 18.86 17.45 -9.51
CA ALA A 182 17.95 16.31 -9.71
C ALA A 182 18.54 15.00 -9.18
N GLY A 183 19.85 14.79 -9.30
CA GLY A 183 20.56 13.65 -8.74
C GLY A 183 20.48 13.61 -7.21
N THR A 184 20.70 14.74 -6.54
CA THR A 184 20.58 14.83 -5.08
C THR A 184 19.14 14.57 -4.59
N ILE A 185 18.16 15.14 -5.25
CA ILE A 185 16.74 14.90 -4.96
C ILE A 185 16.38 13.42 -5.17
N SER A 186 16.85 12.80 -6.26
CA SER A 186 16.61 11.39 -6.56
C SER A 186 17.15 10.46 -5.48
N ILE A 187 18.36 10.73 -4.97
CA ILE A 187 18.97 9.98 -3.89
C ILE A 187 18.16 10.14 -2.59
N ALA A 188 17.75 11.36 -2.25
CA ALA A 188 16.95 11.65 -1.07
C ALA A 188 15.58 10.93 -1.10
N LEU A 189 14.87 11.00 -2.24
CA LEU A 189 13.60 10.31 -2.44
C LEU A 189 13.76 8.79 -2.35
N ALA A 190 14.77 8.23 -3.01
CA ALA A 190 15.03 6.80 -2.95
C ALA A 190 15.32 6.34 -1.51
N HIS A 191 16.07 7.09 -0.73
CA HIS A 191 16.33 6.79 0.68
C HIS A 191 15.06 6.88 1.52
N SER A 192 14.23 7.89 1.29
CA SER A 192 13.00 8.10 2.07
C SER A 192 11.94 7.00 1.88
N ILE A 193 11.97 6.28 0.77
CA ILE A 193 11.00 5.19 0.49
C ILE A 193 11.61 3.83 0.80
N ILE A 194 12.84 3.58 0.35
CA ILE A 194 13.45 2.24 0.41
C ILE A 194 13.89 1.87 1.83
N HIS A 195 14.37 2.83 2.61
CA HIS A 195 14.83 2.54 3.98
C HIS A 195 13.68 2.06 4.89
N PRO A 196 12.52 2.76 4.99
CA PRO A 196 11.38 2.26 5.75
C PRO A 196 10.86 0.91 5.25
N LEU A 197 10.77 0.72 3.91
CA LEU A 197 10.32 -0.54 3.33
C LEU A 197 11.24 -1.71 3.70
N LYS A 198 12.55 -1.50 3.73
CA LYS A 198 13.52 -2.51 4.15
C LYS A 198 13.34 -2.88 5.62
N ASN A 199 13.06 -1.91 6.49
CA ASN A 199 12.77 -2.16 7.91
C ASN A 199 11.50 -3.01 8.09
N VAL A 200 10.44 -2.68 7.34
CA VAL A 200 9.19 -3.46 7.34
C VAL A 200 9.45 -4.89 6.85
N THR A 201 10.19 -5.07 5.75
CA THR A 201 10.52 -6.39 5.21
C THR A 201 11.35 -7.21 6.20
N GLY A 202 12.39 -6.62 6.80
CA GLY A 202 13.23 -7.31 7.78
C GLY A 202 12.47 -7.72 9.04
N ALA A 203 11.54 -6.88 9.51
CA ALA A 203 10.68 -7.25 10.64
C ALA A 203 9.71 -8.37 10.26
N ALA A 204 9.13 -8.34 9.05
CA ALA A 204 8.25 -9.39 8.56
C ALA A 204 8.99 -10.74 8.40
N GLU A 205 10.26 -10.73 7.97
CA GLU A 205 11.12 -11.92 7.94
C GLU A 205 11.31 -12.50 9.35
N LEU A 206 11.63 -11.68 10.35
CA LEU A 206 11.76 -12.11 11.74
C LEU A 206 10.43 -12.67 12.31
N MET A 207 9.30 -12.04 11.97
CA MET A 207 7.96 -12.55 12.34
C MET A 207 7.69 -13.92 11.71
N ALA A 208 8.09 -14.12 10.46
CA ALA A 208 7.94 -15.40 9.75
C ALA A 208 8.84 -16.51 10.34
N GLU A 209 9.98 -16.16 10.94
CA GLU A 209 10.85 -17.08 11.69
C GLU A 209 10.31 -17.41 13.10
N GLY A 210 9.15 -16.85 13.48
CA GLY A 210 8.50 -17.10 14.75
C GLY A 210 8.74 -16.04 15.84
N ASN A 211 9.54 -15.01 15.56
CA ASN A 211 9.74 -13.91 16.51
C ASN A 211 8.63 -12.86 16.36
N LEU A 212 7.49 -13.14 17.00
CA LEU A 212 6.30 -12.29 16.94
C LEU A 212 6.36 -11.07 17.88
N ASP A 213 7.38 -10.97 18.74
CA ASP A 213 7.56 -9.83 19.67
C ASP A 213 8.16 -8.60 18.97
N VAL A 214 8.67 -8.76 17.76
CA VAL A 214 9.23 -7.66 16.97
C VAL A 214 8.13 -6.69 16.59
N LYS A 215 8.32 -5.40 16.96
CA LYS A 215 7.41 -4.32 16.57
C LYS A 215 8.03 -3.44 15.49
N ILE A 216 7.27 -3.18 14.45
CA ILE A 216 7.63 -2.23 13.41
C ILE A 216 7.25 -0.84 13.91
N ASN A 217 8.25 0.03 14.09
CA ASN A 217 7.99 1.41 14.48
C ASN A 217 7.38 2.19 13.31
N LYS A 218 6.20 2.74 13.51
CA LYS A 218 5.55 3.61 12.54
C LYS A 218 6.32 4.93 12.45
N SER A 219 7.05 5.11 11.36
CA SER A 219 7.84 6.31 11.12
C SER A 219 7.10 7.38 10.32
N ARG A 220 5.97 7.05 9.69
CA ARG A 220 5.22 7.93 8.76
C ARG A 220 3.72 7.62 8.79
N ASN A 221 2.91 8.63 8.39
CA ASN A 221 1.46 8.48 8.23
C ASN A 221 1.09 8.35 6.74
N ASP A 222 1.73 7.41 6.04
CA ASP A 222 1.50 7.07 4.65
C ASP A 222 1.15 5.57 4.50
N GLU A 223 1.14 5.05 3.28
CA GLU A 223 0.83 3.65 2.97
C GLU A 223 1.82 2.69 3.64
N ILE A 224 3.08 3.09 3.81
CA ILE A 224 4.11 2.29 4.50
C ILE A 224 3.82 2.24 6.01
N GLY A 225 3.37 3.36 6.58
CA GLY A 225 2.91 3.41 7.97
C GLY A 225 1.70 2.51 8.21
N LYS A 226 0.72 2.52 7.29
CA LYS A 226 -0.44 1.63 7.34
C LYS A 226 -0.06 0.16 7.23
N LEU A 227 0.91 -0.16 6.35
CA LEU A 227 1.45 -1.52 6.23
C LEU A 227 2.10 -1.98 7.54
N SER A 228 2.86 -1.11 8.21
CA SER A 228 3.49 -1.38 9.51
C SER A 228 2.44 -1.68 10.59
N ASP A 229 1.37 -0.88 10.67
CA ASP A 229 0.27 -1.08 11.61
C ASP A 229 -0.43 -2.43 11.35
N THR A 230 -0.69 -2.76 10.08
CA THR A 230 -1.36 -4.02 9.69
C THR A 230 -0.52 -5.25 10.04
N LEU A 231 0.80 -5.20 9.80
CA LEU A 231 1.70 -6.30 10.17
C LEU A 231 1.82 -6.46 11.70
N ASN A 232 1.91 -5.36 12.44
CA ASN A 232 1.92 -5.41 13.91
C ASN A 232 0.61 -6.01 14.46
N TYR A 233 -0.53 -5.62 13.90
CA TYR A 233 -1.83 -6.19 14.25
C TYR A 233 -1.88 -7.69 13.96
N MET A 234 -1.44 -8.12 12.77
CA MET A 234 -1.38 -9.53 12.38
C MET A 234 -0.49 -10.35 13.34
N ALA A 235 0.70 -9.83 13.67
CA ALA A 235 1.60 -10.48 14.63
C ALA A 235 0.96 -10.65 16.01
N SER A 236 0.27 -9.60 16.50
CA SER A 236 -0.44 -9.66 17.79
C SER A 236 -1.58 -10.67 17.80
N GLU A 237 -2.32 -10.80 16.70
CA GLU A 237 -3.41 -11.80 16.57
C GLU A 237 -2.85 -13.23 16.50
N ILE A 238 -1.75 -13.44 15.78
CA ILE A 238 -1.08 -14.76 15.75
C ILE A 238 -0.58 -15.13 17.15
N GLN A 239 0.09 -14.20 17.84
CA GLN A 239 0.59 -14.40 19.19
C GLN A 239 -0.52 -14.74 20.19
N LYS A 240 -1.66 -14.03 20.10
CA LYS A 240 -2.85 -14.31 20.92
C LYS A 240 -3.38 -15.72 20.67
N ARG A 241 -3.47 -16.13 19.40
CA ARG A 241 -3.91 -17.50 19.05
C ARG A 241 -2.94 -18.56 19.55
N GLU A 242 -1.63 -18.32 19.46
CA GLU A 242 -0.63 -19.25 19.98
C GLU A 242 -0.70 -19.40 21.50
N ARG A 243 -0.88 -18.31 22.24
CA ARG A 243 -1.09 -18.37 23.70
C ARG A 243 -2.29 -19.20 24.04
N ILE A 244 -3.45 -18.92 23.43
CA ILE A 244 -4.69 -19.70 23.66
C ILE A 244 -4.47 -21.20 23.36
N LYS A 245 -3.76 -21.53 22.28
CA LYS A 245 -3.42 -22.92 21.93
C LYS A 245 -2.53 -23.57 22.98
N ASN A 246 -1.52 -22.89 23.44
CA ASN A 246 -0.56 -23.42 24.43
C ASN A 246 -1.21 -23.57 25.81
N ASP A 247 -2.04 -22.61 26.23
CA ASP A 247 -2.81 -22.67 27.46
C ASP A 247 -3.81 -23.85 27.42
N PHE A 248 -4.47 -24.05 26.25
CA PHE A 248 -5.32 -25.21 26.00
C PHE A 248 -4.58 -26.54 26.21
N ILE A 249 -3.44 -26.71 25.52
CA ILE A 249 -2.65 -27.98 25.63
C ILE A 249 -2.20 -28.23 27.07
N SER A 250 -1.74 -27.17 27.74
CA SER A 250 -1.27 -27.27 29.13
C SER A 250 -2.40 -27.67 30.08
N THR A 251 -3.54 -26.97 29.99
CA THR A 251 -4.71 -27.24 30.86
C THR A 251 -5.27 -28.63 30.64
N VAL A 252 -5.49 -29.02 29.38
CA VAL A 252 -5.98 -30.37 29.03
C VAL A 252 -5.04 -31.43 29.56
N SER A 253 -3.74 -31.27 29.40
CA SER A 253 -2.75 -32.24 29.89
C SER A 253 -2.80 -32.40 31.40
N HIS A 254 -2.98 -31.30 32.12
CA HIS A 254 -3.11 -31.34 33.58
C HIS A 254 -4.39 -31.98 34.03
N GLU A 255 -5.51 -31.64 33.43
CA GLU A 255 -6.84 -32.15 33.79
C GLU A 255 -7.03 -33.63 33.44
N LEU A 256 -6.37 -34.13 32.40
CA LEU A 256 -6.36 -35.57 32.09
C LEU A 256 -5.44 -36.38 33.03
N ARG A 257 -4.32 -35.77 33.47
CA ARG A 257 -3.36 -36.50 34.33
C ARG A 257 -3.92 -36.84 35.69
N THR A 258 -4.70 -35.94 36.31
CA THR A 258 -5.22 -36.10 37.66
C THR A 258 -6.13 -37.36 37.79
N PRO A 259 -7.23 -37.50 37.00
CA PRO A 259 -8.07 -38.68 37.07
C PRO A 259 -7.35 -39.97 36.68
N LEU A 260 -6.45 -39.92 35.67
CA LEU A 260 -5.60 -41.05 35.30
C LEU A 260 -4.70 -41.52 36.44
N THR A 261 -4.15 -40.58 37.20
CA THR A 261 -3.34 -40.92 38.38
C THR A 261 -4.19 -41.56 39.47
N SER A 262 -5.42 -41.06 39.69
CA SER A 262 -6.35 -41.64 40.66
C SER A 262 -6.78 -43.06 40.26
N ILE A 263 -7.19 -43.26 39.00
CA ILE A 263 -7.55 -44.58 38.44
C ILE A 263 -6.37 -45.55 38.60
N LYS A 264 -5.16 -45.16 38.20
CA LYS A 264 -3.98 -46.00 38.31
C LYS A 264 -3.63 -46.31 39.78
N GLY A 265 -3.76 -45.32 40.66
CA GLY A 265 -3.51 -45.50 42.10
C GLY A 265 -4.44 -46.55 42.70
N TRP A 266 -5.75 -46.39 42.49
CA TRP A 266 -6.73 -47.34 43.01
C TRP A 266 -6.62 -48.73 42.35
N ALA A 267 -6.36 -48.79 41.04
CA ALA A 267 -6.12 -50.09 40.39
C ALA A 267 -4.91 -50.81 40.98
N ASN A 268 -3.79 -50.11 41.26
CA ASN A 268 -2.64 -50.71 41.93
C ASN A 268 -2.97 -51.14 43.37
N THR A 269 -3.67 -50.31 44.14
CA THR A 269 -4.09 -50.65 45.50
C THR A 269 -4.94 -51.88 45.48
N ILE A 270 -5.87 -52.04 44.56
CA ILE A 270 -6.71 -53.23 44.41
C ILE A 270 -5.90 -54.48 44.02
N ILE A 271 -4.87 -54.31 43.18
CA ILE A 271 -3.99 -55.41 42.72
C ILE A 271 -3.09 -55.92 43.88
N ASP A 272 -2.59 -55.00 44.68
CA ASP A 272 -1.62 -55.27 45.76
C ASP A 272 -2.28 -55.74 47.03
N ASP A 273 -3.60 -55.54 47.22
CA ASP A 273 -4.34 -55.96 48.40
C ASP A 273 -4.94 -57.40 48.18
N ASP A 274 -4.81 -58.26 49.20
CA ASP A 274 -5.16 -59.68 49.10
C ASP A 274 -6.69 -59.92 49.22
N TYR A 275 -7.52 -59.00 48.67
CA TYR A 275 -9.00 -58.99 48.60
C TYR A 275 -9.75 -59.21 49.94
N SER A 276 -9.10 -58.90 51.06
CA SER A 276 -9.64 -59.15 52.38
C SER A 276 -10.70 -58.13 52.84
N ASP A 277 -10.67 -56.93 52.31
CA ASP A 277 -11.63 -55.88 52.65
C ASP A 277 -12.56 -55.54 51.47
N ARG A 278 -13.76 -56.03 51.50
CA ARG A 278 -14.82 -55.83 50.50
C ARG A 278 -15.22 -54.34 50.36
N GLU A 279 -15.08 -53.56 51.41
CA GLU A 279 -15.48 -52.19 51.47
C GLU A 279 -14.45 -51.31 50.66
N ILE A 280 -13.17 -51.53 50.89
CA ILE A 280 -12.07 -50.90 50.16
C ILE A 280 -12.11 -51.23 48.64
N LEU A 281 -12.38 -52.51 48.33
CA LEU A 281 -12.55 -52.99 46.98
C LEU A 281 -13.72 -52.26 46.25
N SER A 282 -14.89 -52.21 46.94
CA SER A 282 -16.06 -51.52 46.39
C SER A 282 -15.82 -50.01 46.19
N ASP A 283 -15.24 -49.37 47.16
CA ASP A 283 -14.89 -47.91 47.08
C ASP A 283 -13.87 -47.59 45.99
N GLY A 284 -12.83 -48.42 45.89
CA GLY A 284 -11.82 -48.25 44.82
C GLY A 284 -12.41 -48.43 43.43
N LEU A 285 -13.23 -49.49 43.23
CA LEU A 285 -13.91 -49.65 41.92
C LEU A 285 -14.90 -48.54 41.63
N ASN A 286 -15.62 -48.00 42.60
CA ASN A 286 -16.54 -46.91 42.45
C ASN A 286 -15.79 -45.62 42.07
N ILE A 287 -14.60 -45.39 42.64
CA ILE A 287 -13.76 -44.25 42.29
C ILE A 287 -13.22 -44.38 40.84
N ILE A 288 -12.78 -45.60 40.46
CA ILE A 288 -12.32 -45.85 39.09
C ILE A 288 -13.43 -45.59 38.08
N VAL A 289 -14.64 -46.07 38.31
CA VAL A 289 -15.80 -45.83 37.45
C VAL A 289 -16.11 -44.34 37.38
N LYS A 290 -16.19 -43.64 38.51
CA LYS A 290 -16.48 -42.21 38.58
C LYS A 290 -15.43 -41.35 37.84
N GLU A 291 -14.15 -41.69 37.97
CA GLU A 291 -13.10 -40.95 37.27
C GLU A 291 -13.06 -41.28 35.77
N SER A 292 -13.46 -42.50 35.37
CA SER A 292 -13.60 -42.87 33.96
C SER A 292 -14.78 -42.15 33.29
N ASP A 293 -15.93 -42.04 33.96
CA ASP A 293 -17.07 -41.26 33.49
C ASP A 293 -16.68 -39.79 33.35
N ARG A 294 -16.00 -39.23 34.36
CA ARG A 294 -15.47 -37.83 34.31
C ARG A 294 -14.54 -37.61 33.16
N LEU A 295 -13.65 -38.56 32.82
CA LEU A 295 -12.77 -38.47 31.66
C LEU A 295 -13.57 -38.49 30.34
N THR A 296 -14.60 -39.29 30.25
CA THR A 296 -15.48 -39.38 29.07
C THR A 296 -16.16 -38.01 28.83
N ASP A 297 -16.80 -37.47 29.88
CA ASP A 297 -17.46 -36.17 29.82
C ASP A 297 -16.46 -35.04 29.38
N MET A 298 -15.26 -35.08 29.96
CA MET A 298 -14.21 -34.10 29.60
C MET A 298 -13.80 -34.22 28.14
N VAL A 299 -13.60 -35.42 27.60
CA VAL A 299 -13.24 -35.62 26.18
C VAL A 299 -14.37 -35.12 25.28
N GLU A 300 -15.64 -35.35 25.63
CA GLU A 300 -16.77 -34.81 24.86
C GLU A 300 -16.80 -33.29 24.87
N GLU A 301 -16.59 -32.64 26.02
CA GLU A 301 -16.50 -31.19 26.14
C GLU A 301 -15.35 -30.63 25.31
N LEU A 302 -14.18 -31.29 25.30
CA LEU A 302 -13.01 -30.88 24.51
C LEU A 302 -13.25 -30.99 23.01
N LEU A 303 -13.92 -32.07 22.56
CA LEU A 303 -14.28 -32.26 21.16
C LEU A 303 -15.28 -31.19 20.69
N ASP A 304 -16.28 -30.91 21.51
CA ASP A 304 -17.25 -29.85 21.23
C ASP A 304 -16.59 -28.45 21.18
N PHE A 305 -15.74 -28.16 22.17
CA PHE A 305 -14.95 -26.92 22.19
C PHE A 305 -14.08 -26.78 20.93
N SER A 306 -13.36 -27.84 20.55
CA SER A 306 -12.52 -27.84 19.35
C SER A 306 -13.31 -27.54 18.07
N ARG A 307 -14.51 -28.11 17.94
CA ARG A 307 -15.40 -27.85 16.80
C ARG A 307 -15.90 -26.40 16.77
N ILE A 308 -16.25 -25.85 17.93
CA ILE A 308 -16.76 -24.48 18.06
C ILE A 308 -15.64 -23.47 17.75
N VAL A 309 -14.44 -23.64 18.30
CA VAL A 309 -13.32 -22.71 18.13
C VAL A 309 -12.74 -22.74 16.70
N SER A 310 -12.81 -23.89 16.02
CA SER A 310 -12.37 -24.00 14.62
C SER A 310 -13.28 -23.24 13.62
N GLY A 311 -14.40 -22.68 14.09
CA GLY A 311 -15.37 -22.00 13.23
C GLY A 311 -16.17 -22.93 12.29
N ASN A 312 -16.03 -24.25 12.48
CA ASN A 312 -16.65 -25.26 11.62
C ASN A 312 -18.03 -25.73 12.13
N VAL A 313 -18.66 -24.99 13.06
CA VAL A 313 -19.99 -25.30 13.53
C VAL A 313 -21.02 -24.54 12.73
N GLU A 314 -21.67 -25.24 11.82
CA GLU A 314 -22.90 -24.76 11.18
C GLU A 314 -24.08 -25.11 12.11
N LEU A 315 -24.86 -24.08 12.51
CA LEU A 315 -26.08 -24.31 13.29
C LEU A 315 -27.12 -25.01 12.43
N LYS A 316 -27.68 -26.10 12.95
CA LYS A 316 -28.86 -26.75 12.37
C LYS A 316 -30.12 -26.13 12.94
N LYS A 317 -30.45 -24.93 12.48
CA LYS A 317 -31.63 -24.19 12.92
C LYS A 317 -32.89 -24.89 12.41
N GLU A 318 -33.83 -25.13 13.32
CA GLU A 318 -35.16 -25.67 13.02
C GLU A 318 -36.23 -24.94 13.82
N LYS A 319 -37.49 -24.95 13.33
CA LYS A 319 -38.63 -24.37 14.04
C LYS A 319 -38.87 -25.15 15.34
N THR A 320 -38.46 -24.60 16.45
CA THR A 320 -38.42 -25.26 17.73
C THR A 320 -39.36 -24.57 18.74
N ASP A 321 -40.08 -25.39 19.49
CA ASP A 321 -40.80 -24.95 20.69
C ASP A 321 -39.84 -25.00 21.88
N VAL A 322 -39.46 -23.84 22.40
CA VAL A 322 -38.54 -23.73 23.55
C VAL A 322 -39.10 -24.39 24.82
N CYS A 323 -40.42 -24.35 25.01
CA CYS A 323 -41.05 -24.97 26.17
C CYS A 323 -40.87 -26.50 26.16
N LEU A 324 -40.85 -27.15 25.00
CA LEU A 324 -40.55 -28.59 24.91
C LEU A 324 -39.11 -28.92 25.33
N ILE A 325 -38.13 -28.06 24.99
CA ILE A 325 -36.75 -28.22 25.46
C ILE A 325 -36.70 -28.11 26.98
N ILE A 326 -37.34 -27.08 27.53
CA ILE A 326 -37.36 -26.82 28.97
C ILE A 326 -38.03 -27.96 29.75
N GLN A 327 -39.16 -28.48 29.26
CA GLN A 327 -39.83 -29.63 29.87
C GLN A 327 -38.96 -30.89 29.86
N HIS A 328 -38.23 -31.13 28.77
CA HIS A 328 -37.28 -32.24 28.69
C HIS A 328 -36.17 -32.13 29.74
N ILE A 329 -35.59 -30.94 29.88
CA ILE A 329 -34.54 -30.63 30.86
C ILE A 329 -35.09 -30.72 32.29
N GLU A 330 -36.30 -30.20 32.54
CA GLU A 330 -36.95 -30.32 33.83
C GLU A 330 -37.03 -31.77 34.28
N LYS A 331 -37.51 -32.67 33.41
CA LYS A 331 -37.60 -34.11 33.70
C LYS A 331 -36.23 -34.70 34.00
N GLN A 332 -35.21 -34.34 33.23
CA GLN A 332 -33.83 -34.86 33.42
C GLN A 332 -33.20 -34.37 34.73
N MET A 333 -33.41 -33.11 35.11
CA MET A 333 -32.80 -32.49 36.30
C MET A 333 -33.60 -32.74 37.61
N SER A 334 -34.87 -33.11 37.52
CA SER A 334 -35.72 -33.33 38.69
C SER A 334 -35.23 -34.45 39.64
N ASP A 335 -34.67 -35.52 39.09
CA ASP A 335 -34.13 -36.62 39.92
C ASP A 335 -32.82 -36.20 40.61
N ARG A 336 -32.00 -35.41 39.95
CA ARG A 336 -30.79 -34.79 40.53
C ARG A 336 -31.17 -33.83 41.66
N ALA A 337 -32.16 -32.96 41.44
CA ALA A 337 -32.66 -32.03 42.44
C ALA A 337 -33.12 -32.73 43.73
N LYS A 338 -33.91 -33.84 43.59
CA LYS A 338 -34.36 -34.66 44.74
C LYS A 338 -33.19 -35.28 45.47
N LYS A 339 -32.22 -35.86 44.74
CA LYS A 339 -31.04 -36.52 45.32
C LYS A 339 -30.16 -35.53 46.08
N GLU A 340 -29.96 -34.32 45.53
CA GLU A 340 -29.13 -33.28 46.13
C GLU A 340 -29.91 -32.39 47.14
N LYS A 341 -31.21 -32.64 47.33
CA LYS A 341 -32.13 -31.89 48.22
C LYS A 341 -32.19 -30.40 47.88
N ILE A 342 -32.20 -30.03 46.57
CA ILE A 342 -32.29 -28.69 46.06
C ILE A 342 -33.72 -28.44 45.55
N SER A 343 -34.29 -27.26 45.85
CA SER A 343 -35.60 -26.87 45.32
C SER A 343 -35.46 -26.38 43.89
N PHE A 344 -35.84 -27.21 42.90
CA PHE A 344 -35.79 -26.87 41.49
C PHE A 344 -37.17 -26.47 40.99
N SER A 345 -37.29 -25.29 40.40
CA SER A 345 -38.52 -24.76 39.84
C SER A 345 -38.34 -24.37 38.38
N VAL A 346 -39.34 -24.66 37.56
CA VAL A 346 -39.30 -24.35 36.11
C VAL A 346 -40.53 -23.57 35.71
N ARG A 347 -40.34 -22.51 34.98
CA ARG A 347 -41.41 -21.67 34.43
C ARG A 347 -41.16 -21.38 32.95
N CYS A 348 -42.05 -21.78 32.07
CA CYS A 348 -42.02 -21.47 30.67
C CYS A 348 -43.28 -20.72 30.28
N GLU A 349 -43.14 -19.50 29.78
CA GLU A 349 -44.23 -18.75 29.16
C GLU A 349 -44.47 -19.27 27.75
N LYS A 350 -45.73 -19.32 27.31
CA LYS A 350 -46.06 -19.79 25.97
C LYS A 350 -45.50 -18.82 24.93
N MET A 351 -44.62 -19.35 24.08
CA MET A 351 -43.93 -18.58 23.05
C MET A 351 -44.22 -19.15 21.66
N PRO A 352 -44.07 -18.33 20.58
CA PRO A 352 -44.13 -18.87 19.23
C PRO A 352 -42.92 -19.78 18.92
N TYR A 353 -43.05 -20.59 17.85
CA TYR A 353 -41.89 -21.34 17.36
C TYR A 353 -40.79 -20.46 16.87
N VAL A 354 -39.54 -20.80 17.17
CA VAL A 354 -38.34 -20.03 16.87
C VAL A 354 -37.36 -20.87 16.09
N GLU A 355 -36.62 -20.24 15.13
CA GLU A 355 -35.56 -20.92 14.41
C GLU A 355 -34.28 -20.94 15.24
N LEU A 356 -33.98 -22.07 15.84
CA LEU A 356 -32.77 -22.28 16.64
C LEU A 356 -32.28 -23.72 16.56
N ASP A 357 -31.01 -23.95 16.89
CA ASP A 357 -30.47 -25.31 17.01
C ASP A 357 -30.85 -25.89 18.36
N ARG A 358 -31.81 -26.82 18.32
CA ARG A 358 -32.35 -27.48 19.51
C ARG A 358 -31.26 -28.15 20.36
N ASN A 359 -30.30 -28.82 19.72
CA ASN A 359 -29.27 -29.55 20.44
C ASN A 359 -28.32 -28.57 21.15
N ARG A 360 -27.96 -27.48 20.49
CA ARG A 360 -27.09 -26.46 21.09
C ARG A 360 -27.76 -25.70 22.23
N ILE A 361 -29.05 -25.38 22.09
CA ILE A 361 -29.79 -24.74 23.20
C ILE A 361 -29.98 -25.71 24.37
N THR A 362 -30.21 -26.99 24.10
CA THR A 362 -30.24 -28.03 25.15
C THR A 362 -28.91 -28.11 25.88
N GLN A 363 -27.78 -28.13 25.14
CA GLN A 363 -26.44 -28.14 25.70
C GLN A 363 -26.14 -26.90 26.56
N LEU A 364 -26.51 -25.70 26.05
CA LEU A 364 -26.41 -24.44 26.80
C LEU A 364 -27.12 -24.55 28.18
N LEU A 365 -28.37 -24.96 28.17
CA LEU A 365 -29.15 -25.05 29.40
C LEU A 365 -28.63 -26.12 30.37
N ILE A 366 -28.17 -27.28 29.86
CA ILE A 366 -27.53 -28.32 30.68
C ILE A 366 -26.25 -27.77 31.33
N ASN A 367 -25.42 -27.04 30.60
CA ASN A 367 -24.20 -26.46 31.16
C ASN A 367 -24.50 -25.40 32.24
N LEU A 368 -25.49 -24.51 31.99
CA LEU A 368 -25.88 -23.49 32.97
C LEU A 368 -26.49 -24.12 34.24
N LEU A 369 -27.39 -25.09 34.08
CA LEU A 369 -27.99 -25.80 35.21
C LEU A 369 -26.96 -26.66 35.92
N GLY A 370 -26.05 -27.32 35.20
CA GLY A 370 -24.95 -28.08 35.78
C GLY A 370 -24.10 -27.20 36.74
N ASN A 371 -23.78 -26.01 36.34
CA ASN A 371 -23.10 -25.03 37.20
C ASN A 371 -23.99 -24.66 38.41
N ALA A 372 -25.26 -24.32 38.20
CA ALA A 372 -26.17 -23.95 39.25
C ALA A 372 -26.27 -25.07 40.32
N PHE A 373 -26.40 -26.36 39.92
CA PHE A 373 -26.39 -27.48 40.83
C PHE A 373 -25.07 -27.69 41.55
N ASN A 374 -23.95 -27.55 40.88
CA ASN A 374 -22.63 -27.75 41.49
C ASN A 374 -22.28 -26.72 42.57
N PHE A 375 -22.81 -25.51 42.46
CA PHE A 375 -22.49 -24.38 43.36
C PHE A 375 -23.62 -24.08 44.36
N THR A 376 -24.80 -24.70 44.24
CA THR A 376 -25.89 -24.49 45.18
C THR A 376 -25.82 -25.53 46.32
N PRO A 377 -25.79 -25.11 47.59
CA PRO A 377 -25.77 -26.04 48.72
C PRO A 377 -27.12 -26.77 48.89
N GLN A 378 -27.13 -27.84 49.69
CA GLN A 378 -28.38 -28.52 50.07
C GLN A 378 -29.39 -27.53 50.69
N ASN A 379 -30.66 -27.70 50.36
CA ASN A 379 -31.78 -26.83 50.69
C ASN A 379 -31.76 -25.45 49.96
N GLY A 380 -30.83 -25.23 49.02
CA GLY A 380 -30.85 -24.08 48.14
C GLY A 380 -31.95 -24.16 47.07
N LYS A 381 -32.06 -23.14 46.24
CA LYS A 381 -33.07 -23.01 45.19
C LYS A 381 -32.42 -22.78 43.85
N ILE A 382 -32.96 -23.42 42.82
CA ILE A 382 -32.59 -23.17 41.41
C ILE A 382 -33.87 -22.94 40.63
N ALA A 383 -33.93 -21.88 39.83
CA ALA A 383 -35.04 -21.54 38.98
C ALA A 383 -34.60 -21.46 37.52
N LEU A 384 -35.31 -22.15 36.63
CA LEU A 384 -35.19 -21.97 35.18
C LEU A 384 -36.45 -21.26 34.67
N SER A 385 -36.28 -20.12 34.03
CA SER A 385 -37.41 -19.41 33.45
C SER A 385 -37.14 -19.06 31.98
N SER A 386 -38.23 -19.07 31.20
CA SER A 386 -38.17 -18.61 29.80
C SER A 386 -39.39 -17.77 29.49
N PHE A 387 -39.16 -16.61 28.87
CA PHE A 387 -40.20 -15.63 28.53
C PHE A 387 -39.74 -14.79 27.32
N LEU A 388 -40.67 -14.00 26.80
CA LEU A 388 -40.39 -13.08 25.66
C LEU A 388 -40.17 -11.67 26.18
N GLU A 389 -39.07 -11.02 25.75
CA GLU A 389 -38.75 -9.62 26.09
C GLU A 389 -38.20 -8.89 24.86
N ASN A 390 -38.85 -7.82 24.42
CA ASN A 390 -38.35 -6.95 23.33
C ASN A 390 -37.82 -7.73 22.10
N GLU A 391 -38.65 -8.58 21.53
CA GLU A 391 -38.30 -9.43 20.37
C GLU A 391 -37.13 -10.42 20.61
N ASN A 392 -36.80 -10.70 21.87
CA ASN A 392 -35.84 -11.74 22.25
C ASN A 392 -36.53 -12.82 23.08
N ILE A 393 -36.08 -14.04 22.87
CA ILE A 393 -36.34 -15.11 23.83
C ILE A 393 -35.31 -14.95 24.93
N VAL A 394 -35.81 -14.92 26.14
CA VAL A 394 -34.98 -14.88 27.34
C VAL A 394 -35.02 -16.25 28.01
N LEU A 395 -33.84 -16.85 28.20
CA LEU A 395 -33.60 -18.01 29.01
C LEU A 395 -32.83 -17.57 30.25
N ARG A 396 -33.39 -17.79 31.42
CA ARG A 396 -32.81 -17.31 32.69
C ARG A 396 -32.67 -18.47 33.66
N VAL A 397 -31.46 -18.69 34.15
CA VAL A 397 -31.12 -19.62 35.23
C VAL A 397 -30.70 -18.78 36.44
N GLU A 398 -31.35 -19.04 37.57
CA GLU A 398 -31.11 -18.36 38.83
C GLU A 398 -30.84 -19.38 39.91
N ASP A 399 -29.80 -19.22 40.70
CA ASP A 399 -29.42 -20.05 41.81
C ASP A 399 -29.17 -19.25 43.09
N THR A 400 -29.26 -19.91 44.24
CA THR A 400 -28.94 -19.34 45.55
C THR A 400 -27.65 -19.97 46.09
N GLY A 401 -26.66 -20.12 45.20
CA GLY A 401 -25.35 -20.70 45.52
C GLY A 401 -24.39 -19.72 46.19
N CYS A 402 -23.11 -20.09 46.20
CA CYS A 402 -22.04 -19.27 46.79
C CYS A 402 -21.81 -17.93 46.07
N GLY A 403 -22.36 -17.75 44.86
CA GLY A 403 -22.13 -16.55 44.05
C GLY A 403 -20.70 -16.43 43.51
N ILE A 404 -20.43 -15.35 42.82
CA ILE A 404 -19.16 -15.04 42.15
C ILE A 404 -18.68 -13.66 42.62
N GLY A 405 -17.43 -13.58 43.01
CA GLY A 405 -16.83 -12.30 43.41
C GLY A 405 -16.71 -11.29 42.25
N PRO A 406 -16.78 -9.98 42.53
CA PRO A 406 -16.72 -8.96 41.49
C PRO A 406 -15.42 -8.97 40.67
N GLU A 407 -14.32 -9.48 41.23
CA GLU A 407 -13.04 -9.61 40.52
C GLU A 407 -13.02 -10.81 39.56
N GLU A 408 -13.78 -11.85 39.88
CA GLU A 408 -13.87 -13.08 39.08
C GLU A 408 -14.93 -12.96 37.97
N LEU A 409 -15.98 -12.16 38.19
CA LEU A 409 -17.13 -12.05 37.29
C LEU A 409 -16.77 -11.73 35.82
N PRO A 410 -15.82 -10.82 35.52
CA PRO A 410 -15.39 -10.58 34.14
C PRO A 410 -14.66 -11.74 33.48
N LEU A 411 -14.13 -12.68 34.29
CA LEU A 411 -13.25 -13.75 33.86
C LEU A 411 -13.97 -15.08 33.66
N VAL A 412 -15.18 -15.25 34.23
CA VAL A 412 -15.88 -16.55 34.26
C VAL A 412 -16.32 -17.06 32.89
N THR A 413 -16.38 -16.19 31.87
CA THR A 413 -16.62 -16.55 30.48
C THR A 413 -15.35 -16.78 29.69
N GLU A 414 -14.17 -16.48 30.29
CA GLU A 414 -12.89 -16.78 29.65
C GLU A 414 -12.63 -18.27 29.57
N LYS A 415 -11.96 -18.70 28.52
CA LYS A 415 -11.66 -20.12 28.27
C LYS A 415 -10.71 -20.64 29.34
N PHE A 416 -11.07 -21.82 29.94
CA PHE A 416 -10.28 -22.48 30.98
C PHE A 416 -10.20 -21.74 32.31
N TYR A 417 -11.00 -20.69 32.50
CA TYR A 417 -11.05 -20.03 33.80
C TYR A 417 -11.75 -20.89 34.82
N LYS A 418 -11.12 -21.09 35.96
CA LYS A 418 -11.65 -21.77 37.15
C LYS A 418 -11.61 -20.81 38.32
N GLY A 419 -12.76 -20.50 38.88
CA GLY A 419 -12.80 -19.79 40.17
C GLY A 419 -12.15 -20.61 41.29
N ASN A 420 -11.97 -19.98 42.43
CA ASN A 420 -11.27 -20.57 43.61
C ASN A 420 -12.00 -21.79 44.23
N SER A 421 -13.12 -22.24 43.70
CA SER A 421 -13.90 -23.36 44.24
C SER A 421 -13.47 -24.71 43.68
N SER A 422 -13.30 -25.70 44.56
CA SER A 422 -12.86 -27.07 44.24
C SER A 422 -13.82 -27.87 43.35
N ASN A 423 -15.02 -27.35 43.09
CA ASN A 423 -16.08 -28.04 42.33
C ASN A 423 -16.13 -27.68 40.83
N SER A 424 -15.21 -26.85 40.34
CA SER A 424 -15.16 -26.48 38.92
C SER A 424 -14.51 -27.59 38.08
N HIS A 425 -15.18 -28.06 37.00
CA HIS A 425 -14.71 -29.18 36.20
C HIS A 425 -13.63 -28.74 35.19
N THR A 426 -13.98 -28.27 34.00
CA THR A 426 -13.04 -28.00 32.90
C THR A 426 -12.74 -26.52 32.69
N GLY A 427 -13.60 -25.62 33.19
CA GLY A 427 -13.57 -24.20 32.88
C GLY A 427 -13.99 -23.89 31.44
N LEU A 428 -14.59 -24.85 30.73
CA LEU A 428 -15.08 -24.69 29.36
C LEU A 428 -16.58 -24.41 29.28
N GLY A 429 -17.37 -24.86 30.27
CA GLY A 429 -18.83 -24.82 30.19
C GLY A 429 -19.42 -23.46 29.90
N LEU A 430 -19.02 -22.39 30.62
CA LEU A 430 -19.50 -21.01 30.37
C LEU A 430 -18.97 -20.41 29.07
N SER A 431 -17.73 -20.72 28.67
CA SER A 431 -17.20 -20.29 27.40
C SER A 431 -17.90 -20.96 26.22
N ILE A 432 -18.30 -22.21 26.34
CA ILE A 432 -19.13 -22.90 25.34
C ILE A 432 -20.53 -22.25 25.29
N CYS A 433 -21.12 -21.91 26.45
CA CYS A 433 -22.38 -21.18 26.48
C CYS A 433 -22.31 -19.83 25.74
N ASP A 434 -21.30 -19.07 25.99
CA ASP A 434 -21.09 -17.76 25.33
C ASP A 434 -20.94 -17.91 23.80
N GLU A 435 -20.18 -18.89 23.34
CA GLU A 435 -20.04 -19.18 21.90
C GLU A 435 -21.36 -19.68 21.27
N ILE A 436 -22.12 -20.55 21.94
CA ILE A 436 -23.44 -20.99 21.44
C ILE A 436 -24.39 -19.79 21.29
N VAL A 437 -24.39 -18.90 22.27
CA VAL A 437 -25.21 -17.67 22.25
C VAL A 437 -24.80 -16.74 21.13
N LYS A 438 -23.50 -16.51 20.92
CA LYS A 438 -22.97 -15.72 19.80
C LYS A 438 -23.34 -16.31 18.44
N LEU A 439 -23.26 -17.63 18.27
CA LEU A 439 -23.68 -18.30 17.04
C LEU A 439 -25.16 -18.08 16.73
N HIS A 440 -26.00 -17.92 17.77
CA HIS A 440 -27.41 -17.56 17.63
C HIS A 440 -27.68 -16.05 17.56
N ASN A 441 -26.63 -15.21 17.39
CA ASN A 441 -26.71 -13.74 17.41
C ASN A 441 -27.30 -13.17 18.70
N GLY A 442 -27.15 -13.90 19.82
CA GLY A 442 -27.68 -13.54 21.12
C GLY A 442 -26.64 -12.82 22.01
N SER A 443 -27.05 -12.60 23.26
CA SER A 443 -26.18 -12.09 24.32
C SER A 443 -26.34 -12.88 25.60
N LEU A 444 -25.24 -13.09 26.33
CA LEU A 444 -25.18 -13.75 27.62
C LEU A 444 -24.79 -12.71 28.68
N ASN A 445 -25.59 -12.58 29.74
CA ASN A 445 -25.30 -11.70 30.86
C ASN A 445 -25.30 -12.50 32.16
N ILE A 446 -24.30 -12.24 33.02
CA ILE A 446 -24.14 -12.92 34.31
C ILE A 446 -24.15 -11.85 35.40
N GLU A 447 -25.07 -11.99 36.35
CA GLU A 447 -25.18 -11.14 37.52
C GLU A 447 -25.00 -12.02 38.77
N SER A 448 -24.06 -11.67 39.62
CA SER A 448 -23.78 -12.49 40.80
C SER A 448 -23.30 -11.63 41.97
N GLU A 449 -23.65 -12.06 43.15
CA GLU A 449 -23.18 -11.48 44.40
C GLU A 449 -22.74 -12.61 45.34
N LEU A 450 -21.59 -12.46 45.96
CA LEU A 450 -20.99 -13.46 46.85
C LEU A 450 -21.98 -13.83 47.97
N ASP A 451 -22.15 -15.11 48.22
CA ASP A 451 -23.07 -15.71 49.21
C ASP A 451 -24.58 -15.42 48.97
N LYS A 452 -24.96 -14.83 47.80
CA LYS A 452 -26.37 -14.64 47.44
C LYS A 452 -26.84 -15.47 46.26
N GLY A 453 -25.89 -15.87 45.41
CA GLY A 453 -26.16 -16.68 44.23
C GLY A 453 -25.85 -15.99 42.90
N THR A 454 -26.25 -16.66 41.83
CA THR A 454 -25.96 -16.21 40.46
C THR A 454 -27.20 -16.24 39.59
N ILE A 455 -27.32 -15.25 38.72
CA ILE A 455 -28.35 -15.13 37.69
C ILE A 455 -27.66 -15.10 36.34
N VAL A 456 -27.92 -16.07 35.48
CA VAL A 456 -27.45 -16.11 34.12
C VAL A 456 -28.62 -15.89 33.19
N THR A 457 -28.53 -14.81 32.39
CA THR A 457 -29.58 -14.41 31.45
C THR A 457 -29.05 -14.52 30.03
N VAL A 458 -29.68 -15.37 29.22
CA VAL A 458 -29.38 -15.50 27.77
C VAL A 458 -30.52 -14.88 26.98
N ARG A 459 -30.19 -14.02 26.04
CA ARG A 459 -31.14 -13.41 25.12
C ARG A 459 -30.82 -13.82 23.70
N ILE A 460 -31.78 -14.39 23.00
CA ILE A 460 -31.65 -14.83 21.60
C ILE A 460 -32.71 -14.10 20.79
N PRO A 461 -32.32 -13.38 19.70
CA PRO A 461 -33.28 -12.66 18.86
C PRO A 461 -34.33 -13.59 18.25
N PHE A 462 -35.59 -13.16 18.32
CA PHE A 462 -36.72 -13.79 17.70
C PHE A 462 -36.89 -13.27 16.28
N GLY A 463 -36.44 -14.01 15.27
CA GLY A 463 -36.62 -13.62 13.87
C GLY A 463 -35.35 -13.12 13.15
N GLY A 464 -34.20 -13.64 13.49
CA GLY A 464 -32.94 -13.44 12.75
C GLY A 464 -32.62 -14.58 11.79
#